data_16692585379bac4ee3fb7e4ea27ae640
#
_entry.id   16692585379bac4ee3fb7e4ea27ae640
#
_cell.length_a   1.000
_cell.length_b   1.000
_cell.length_c   1.000
_cell.angle_alpha   90.00
_cell.angle_beta   90.00
_cell.angle_gamma   90.00
#
_symmetry.space_group_name_H-M   'P 1'
#
loop_
_entity.id
_entity.type
_entity.pdbx_description
1 polymer ?
#
loop_
_entity_poly.entity_id
_entity_poly.type
_entity_poly.pdbx_seq_one_letter_code
_entity_poly.pdbx_strand_id
1 'polypeptide(L)'
;MIPVLVTCMAVFTGCGDKDNDFRDTWLGTYEGYCEYHSSTGADHQFDTVFTNETLTVSKQGDEGLVLDYLSQSFQVRCSSDGTFTSTSNNPHSEWNGCIKGDSLFFNYQDVSQGHSTTRHFKGKKKVSSKILN
;
A
#
# COMPACT_ATOMS: atom_id res chain seq x y z
N MET A 1 39.21 9.94 -34.85
CA MET A 1 38.30 9.84 -35.48
C MET A 1 37.22 9.03 -35.06
N ILE A 2 37.08 8.24 -34.70
CA ILE A 2 36.09 7.51 -34.50
C ILE A 2 35.46 7.39 -33.25
N PRO A 3 36.03 7.64 -32.27
CA PRO A 3 35.49 7.41 -30.96
C PRO A 3 34.28 8.10 -30.57
N VAL A 4 33.91 8.89 -31.35
CA VAL A 4 32.80 9.63 -30.99
C VAL A 4 31.57 8.98 -30.62
N LEU A 5 31.25 8.00 -31.28
CA LEU A 5 29.98 7.49 -31.04
C LEU A 5 29.75 6.96 -29.72
N VAL A 6 30.69 6.64 -29.08
CA VAL A 6 30.49 6.06 -27.84
C VAL A 6 29.68 6.82 -26.88
N THR A 7 29.83 8.05 -26.91
CA THR A 7 29.17 8.83 -25.92
C THR A 7 27.72 8.73 -25.93
N CYS A 8 27.16 8.51 -26.99
CA CYS A 8 25.75 8.55 -27.07
C CYS A 8 25.07 7.53 -26.25
N MET A 9 25.71 6.48 -26.10
CA MET A 9 25.03 5.49 -25.39
C MET A 9 24.75 5.77 -24.01
N ALA A 10 25.58 6.42 -23.39
CA ALA A 10 25.39 6.70 -22.00
C ALA A 10 24.11 7.40 -21.76
N VAL A 11 23.71 8.16 -22.68
CA VAL A 11 22.55 8.94 -22.48
C VAL A 11 21.31 8.11 -22.40
N PHE A 12 21.25 7.13 -23.17
CA PHE A 12 20.05 6.36 -23.20
C PHE A 12 19.76 5.66 -21.93
N THR A 13 20.77 5.17 -21.31
CA THR A 13 20.52 4.43 -20.13
C THR A 13 19.90 5.29 -19.09
N GLY A 14 20.26 6.52 -19.06
CA GLY A 14 19.70 7.37 -18.07
C GLY A 14 18.22 7.57 -18.25
N CYS A 15 17.78 7.58 -19.44
CA CYS A 15 16.38 7.80 -19.66
C CYS A 15 15.55 6.60 -19.27
N GLY A 16 16.08 5.45 -19.51
CA GLY A 16 15.30 4.27 -19.19
C GLY A 16 15.04 4.12 -17.71
N ASP A 17 15.90 4.63 -16.89
CA ASP A 17 15.74 4.45 -15.48
C ASP A 17 14.53 5.14 -14.92
N LYS A 18 14.06 6.16 -15.54
CA LYS A 18 12.94 6.88 -15.02
C LYS A 18 11.67 6.07 -15.08
N ASP A 19 11.59 5.14 -15.98
CA ASP A 19 10.38 4.38 -16.13
C ASP A 19 10.33 3.17 -15.24
N ASN A 20 11.36 2.95 -14.46
CA ASN A 20 11.43 1.76 -13.63
C ASN A 20 11.13 2.04 -12.17
N ASP A 21 10.00 2.64 -11.92
CA ASP A 21 9.57 2.87 -10.56
C ASP A 21 8.98 1.57 -10.04
N PHE A 22 9.62 0.97 -9.05
CA PHE A 22 9.16 -0.32 -8.54
C PHE A 22 7.73 -0.25 -7.99
N ARG A 23 7.26 0.93 -7.65
CA ARG A 23 5.91 1.07 -7.13
C ARG A 23 4.84 0.83 -8.17
N ASP A 24 5.19 0.98 -9.45
CA ASP A 24 4.19 0.86 -10.52
C ASP A 24 3.48 -0.49 -10.52
N THR A 25 4.15 -1.54 -10.11
CA THR A 25 3.52 -2.85 -10.11
C THR A 25 2.52 -3.01 -8.98
N TRP A 26 2.53 -2.12 -8.02
CA TRP A 26 1.66 -2.22 -6.85
C TRP A 26 0.40 -1.35 -6.95
N LEU A 27 0.34 -0.48 -7.94
CA LEU A 27 -0.78 0.44 -8.06
C LEU A 27 -2.03 -0.29 -8.52
N GLY A 28 -3.17 0.12 -8.01
CA GLY A 28 -4.45 -0.42 -8.42
C GLY A 28 -5.35 -0.71 -7.25
N THR A 29 -6.40 -1.46 -7.51
CA THR A 29 -7.40 -1.79 -6.51
C THR A 29 -7.24 -3.23 -6.08
N TYR A 30 -7.29 -3.44 -4.78
CA TYR A 30 -7.19 -4.78 -4.18
C TYR A 30 -8.53 -5.08 -3.52
N GLU A 31 -9.03 -6.27 -3.73
CA GLU A 31 -10.31 -6.71 -3.15
C GLU A 31 -10.07 -7.86 -2.21
N GLY A 32 -10.72 -7.85 -1.08
CA GLY A 32 -10.52 -8.91 -0.12
C GLY A 32 -11.43 -8.76 1.09
N TYR A 33 -10.87 -9.02 2.24
CA TYR A 33 -11.62 -8.99 3.48
C TYR A 33 -10.78 -8.35 4.58
N CYS A 34 -11.45 -7.96 5.64
CA CYS A 34 -10.81 -7.32 6.78
C CYS A 34 -11.21 -8.02 8.06
N GLU A 35 -10.22 -8.46 8.82
CA GLU A 35 -10.46 -8.98 10.16
C GLU A 35 -10.44 -7.77 11.08
N TYR A 36 -11.53 -7.55 11.77
CA TYR A 36 -11.73 -6.37 12.60
C TYR A 36 -11.87 -6.77 14.06
N HIS A 37 -11.16 -6.07 14.92
CA HIS A 37 -11.24 -6.30 16.35
C HIS A 37 -11.33 -4.95 17.04
N SER A 38 -12.26 -4.80 17.99
CA SER A 38 -12.30 -3.61 18.80
C SER A 38 -12.54 -3.99 20.25
N SER A 39 -12.02 -3.19 21.15
CA SER A 39 -12.26 -3.39 22.56
C SER A 39 -12.43 -2.04 23.26
N THR A 40 -13.34 -2.00 24.21
CA THR A 40 -13.60 -0.84 25.01
C THR A 40 -13.62 -1.31 26.44
N GLY A 41 -12.51 -1.11 27.14
CA GLY A 41 -12.39 -1.63 28.48
C GLY A 41 -12.17 -3.13 28.45
N ALA A 42 -12.19 -3.74 29.60
CA ALA A 42 -11.88 -5.15 29.72
C ALA A 42 -13.00 -6.05 29.28
N ASP A 43 -14.22 -5.58 29.36
CA ASP A 43 -15.37 -6.43 29.16
C ASP A 43 -16.08 -6.30 27.82
N HIS A 44 -15.68 -5.35 27.00
CA HIS A 44 -16.37 -5.11 25.74
C HIS A 44 -15.43 -5.35 24.58
N GLN A 45 -15.51 -6.54 24.05
CA GLN A 45 -14.70 -6.91 22.89
C GLN A 45 -15.60 -7.32 21.74
N PHE A 46 -15.20 -6.97 20.54
CA PHE A 46 -15.99 -7.25 19.35
C PHE A 46 -15.05 -7.69 18.23
N ASP A 47 -15.32 -8.84 17.66
CA ASP A 47 -14.55 -9.36 16.54
C ASP A 47 -15.48 -9.68 15.39
N THR A 48 -15.09 -9.29 14.20
CA THR A 48 -15.88 -9.65 13.03
C THR A 48 -14.99 -9.66 11.79
N VAL A 49 -15.52 -10.12 10.69
CA VAL A 49 -14.85 -10.12 9.42
C VAL A 49 -15.75 -9.40 8.42
N PHE A 50 -15.21 -8.34 7.81
CA PHE A 50 -15.94 -7.63 6.77
C PHE A 50 -15.46 -8.16 5.44
N THR A 51 -16.38 -8.63 4.61
CA THR A 51 -16.03 -9.17 3.31
C THR A 51 -16.33 -8.15 2.23
N ASN A 52 -15.83 -8.40 1.03
CA ASN A 52 -16.04 -7.51 -0.11
C ASN A 52 -15.51 -6.10 0.13
N GLU A 53 -14.36 -6.03 0.77
CA GLU A 53 -13.70 -4.76 1.03
C GLU A 53 -12.75 -4.44 -0.11
N THR A 54 -12.56 -3.16 -0.37
CA THR A 54 -11.61 -2.72 -1.39
C THR A 54 -10.64 -1.70 -0.84
N LEU A 55 -9.41 -1.74 -1.33
CA LEU A 55 -8.38 -0.80 -0.95
C LEU A 55 -7.64 -0.42 -2.23
N THR A 56 -7.47 0.86 -2.45
CA THR A 56 -6.82 1.34 -3.66
C THR A 56 -5.46 1.94 -3.34
N VAL A 57 -4.45 1.59 -4.12
CA VAL A 57 -3.09 2.05 -3.93
C VAL A 57 -2.70 3.00 -5.05
N SER A 58 -2.18 4.16 -4.70
CA SER A 58 -1.67 5.12 -5.67
C SER A 58 -0.32 5.65 -5.18
N LYS A 59 0.43 6.28 -6.07
CA LYS A 59 1.74 6.81 -5.72
C LYS A 59 1.62 8.18 -5.07
N GLN A 60 2.55 8.48 -4.17
CA GLN A 60 2.65 9.79 -3.61
C GLN A 60 4.12 10.16 -3.50
N GLY A 61 4.51 11.27 -4.09
CA GLY A 61 5.89 11.72 -4.06
C GLY A 61 6.83 10.71 -4.69
N ASP A 62 8.06 10.74 -4.27
CA ASP A 62 9.10 9.90 -4.84
C ASP A 62 9.23 8.53 -4.18
N GLU A 63 8.82 8.41 -2.95
CA GLU A 63 9.03 7.17 -2.20
C GLU A 63 7.81 6.65 -1.50
N GLY A 64 6.70 7.26 -1.70
CA GLY A 64 5.51 6.92 -0.93
C GLY A 64 4.38 6.34 -1.74
N LEU A 65 3.42 5.83 -1.00
CA LEU A 65 2.15 5.38 -1.55
C LEU A 65 1.04 5.95 -0.68
N VAL A 66 -0.14 6.03 -1.27
CA VAL A 66 -1.34 6.36 -0.53
C VAL A 66 -2.27 5.17 -0.67
N LEU A 67 -2.77 4.69 0.46
CA LEU A 67 -3.74 3.62 0.48
C LEU A 67 -5.08 4.23 0.85
N ASP A 68 -6.03 4.17 -0.05
CA ASP A 68 -7.39 4.67 0.22
C ASP A 68 -8.26 3.50 0.64
N TYR A 69 -8.75 3.57 1.87
CA TYR A 69 -9.51 2.47 2.43
C TYR A 69 -10.54 3.03 3.41
N LEU A 70 -11.77 2.65 3.25
CA LEU A 70 -12.88 3.08 4.12
C LEU A 70 -12.99 4.60 4.21
N SER A 71 -12.90 5.27 3.08
CA SER A 71 -12.99 6.72 2.99
C SER A 71 -11.89 7.48 3.71
N GLN A 72 -10.79 6.80 3.99
CA GLN A 72 -9.61 7.42 4.58
C GLN A 72 -8.41 7.18 3.68
N SER A 73 -7.46 8.09 3.74
CA SER A 73 -6.23 7.98 2.97
C SER A 73 -5.07 7.78 3.92
N PHE A 74 -4.35 6.69 3.76
CA PHE A 74 -3.22 6.35 4.60
C PHE A 74 -1.93 6.53 3.82
N GLN A 75 -1.09 7.44 4.27
CA GLN A 75 0.18 7.69 3.61
C GLN A 75 1.26 6.80 4.19
N VAL A 76 2.03 6.17 3.34
CA VAL A 76 3.06 5.26 3.77
C VAL A 76 4.33 5.46 2.97
N ARG A 77 5.45 5.04 3.55
CA ARG A 77 6.72 4.97 2.85
C ARG A 77 6.96 3.51 2.53
N CYS A 78 7.32 3.21 1.31
CA CYS A 78 7.49 1.83 0.92
C CYS A 78 8.93 1.52 0.54
N SER A 79 9.31 0.26 0.72
CA SER A 79 10.62 -0.24 0.35
C SER A 79 10.50 -1.10 -0.89
N SER A 80 11.59 -1.32 -1.58
CA SER A 80 11.55 -2.10 -2.81
C SER A 80 11.13 -3.55 -2.61
N ASP A 81 11.18 -4.04 -1.39
CA ASP A 81 10.73 -5.41 -1.10
C ASP A 81 9.23 -5.50 -0.86
N GLY A 82 8.51 -4.39 -0.99
CA GLY A 82 7.06 -4.40 -0.83
C GLY A 82 6.55 -4.05 0.56
N THR A 83 7.43 -3.86 1.53
CA THR A 83 6.96 -3.49 2.87
C THR A 83 6.71 -1.99 2.93
N PHE A 84 5.76 -1.59 3.74
CA PHE A 84 5.48 -0.16 3.92
C PHE A 84 5.10 0.14 5.36
N THR A 85 5.36 1.39 5.75
CA THR A 85 5.06 1.84 7.11
C THR A 85 4.48 3.24 7.06
N SER A 86 3.75 3.57 8.11
CA SER A 86 3.15 4.89 8.25
C SER A 86 4.19 5.99 8.29
N THR A 87 3.87 7.12 7.68
CA THR A 87 4.70 8.31 7.80
C THR A 87 4.17 9.23 8.89
N SER A 88 3.09 8.85 9.54
CA SER A 88 2.48 9.68 10.56
C SER A 88 3.21 9.54 11.90
N ASN A 89 3.23 10.62 12.66
CA ASN A 89 3.81 10.60 13.99
C ASN A 89 2.74 10.52 15.08
N ASN A 90 1.52 10.18 14.70
CA ASN A 90 0.43 10.11 15.63
C ASN A 90 0.66 8.94 16.60
N PRO A 91 0.77 9.17 17.90
CA PRO A 91 1.05 8.10 18.84
C PRO A 91 -0.12 7.15 19.07
N HIS A 92 -1.30 7.52 18.61
CA HIS A 92 -2.49 6.70 18.82
C HIS A 92 -2.84 5.82 17.64
N SER A 93 -2.28 6.09 16.47
CA SER A 93 -2.59 5.33 15.26
C SER A 93 -1.33 4.90 14.56
N GLU A 94 -1.30 3.64 14.14
CA GLU A 94 -0.17 3.13 13.40
C GLU A 94 -0.69 2.23 12.31
N TRP A 95 -0.02 2.22 11.18
CA TRP A 95 -0.38 1.33 10.10
C TRP A 95 0.86 0.90 9.33
N ASN A 96 0.82 -0.32 8.83
CA ASN A 96 1.92 -0.88 8.06
C ASN A 96 1.40 -2.05 7.25
N GLY A 97 2.26 -2.64 6.47
CA GLY A 97 1.86 -3.80 5.68
C GLY A 97 2.88 -4.17 4.65
N CYS A 98 2.44 -4.95 3.70
CA CYS A 98 3.31 -5.33 2.59
C CYS A 98 2.48 -5.74 1.37
N ILE A 99 3.11 -5.64 0.22
CA ILE A 99 2.54 -6.09 -1.05
C ILE A 99 3.51 -7.10 -1.63
N LYS A 100 3.02 -8.30 -1.90
CA LYS A 100 3.83 -9.34 -2.50
C LYS A 100 3.07 -9.92 -3.68
N GLY A 101 3.64 -9.78 -4.87
CA GLY A 101 2.94 -10.20 -6.07
C GLY A 101 1.64 -9.43 -6.22
N ASP A 102 0.54 -10.13 -6.27
CA ASP A 102 -0.77 -9.51 -6.39
C ASP A 102 -1.52 -9.45 -5.06
N SER A 103 -0.85 -9.75 -3.95
CA SER A 103 -1.48 -9.77 -2.63
C SER A 103 -1.05 -8.58 -1.79
N LEU A 104 -2.00 -8.00 -1.08
CA LEU A 104 -1.74 -6.86 -0.21
C LEU A 104 -2.24 -7.17 1.19
N PHE A 105 -1.39 -6.87 2.18
CA PHE A 105 -1.71 -7.03 3.58
C PHE A 105 -1.55 -5.67 4.24
N PHE A 106 -2.60 -5.16 4.85
CA PHE A 106 -2.58 -3.84 5.47
C PHE A 106 -3.08 -3.96 6.90
N ASN A 107 -2.28 -3.48 7.84
CA ASN A 107 -2.61 -3.52 9.26
C ASN A 107 -2.78 -2.10 9.78
N TYR A 108 -3.87 -1.85 10.46
CA TYR A 108 -4.16 -0.55 11.05
C TYR A 108 -4.54 -0.77 12.51
N GLN A 109 -3.98 0.05 13.38
CA GLN A 109 -4.31 0.01 14.79
C GLN A 109 -4.51 1.41 15.31
N ASP A 110 -5.58 1.61 16.07
CA ASP A 110 -5.87 2.88 16.71
C ASP A 110 -6.17 2.59 18.17
N VAL A 111 -5.45 3.27 19.06
CA VAL A 111 -5.59 3.08 20.48
C VAL A 111 -5.74 4.44 21.15
N SER A 112 -6.84 4.65 21.86
CA SER A 112 -7.05 5.90 22.58
C SER A 112 -7.99 5.69 23.74
N GLN A 113 -7.57 6.19 24.89
CA GLN A 113 -8.45 6.26 26.08
C GLN A 113 -9.30 5.04 26.34
N GLY A 114 -8.69 3.89 26.41
CA GLY A 114 -9.44 2.68 26.72
C GLY A 114 -10.12 2.01 25.53
N HIS A 115 -10.00 2.61 24.36
CA HIS A 115 -10.50 2.02 23.13
C HIS A 115 -9.35 1.50 22.30
N SER A 116 -9.54 0.36 21.69
CA SER A 116 -8.56 -0.18 20.76
C SER A 116 -9.29 -0.73 19.55
N THR A 117 -8.83 -0.37 18.37
CA THR A 117 -9.40 -0.87 17.12
C THR A 117 -8.26 -1.40 16.27
N THR A 118 -8.41 -2.60 15.75
CA THR A 118 -7.42 -3.21 14.90
C THR A 118 -8.09 -3.72 13.63
N ARG A 119 -7.48 -3.47 12.50
CA ARG A 119 -7.96 -3.95 11.21
C ARG A 119 -6.83 -4.62 10.48
N HIS A 120 -7.09 -5.81 9.96
CA HIS A 120 -6.12 -6.53 9.14
C HIS A 120 -6.81 -6.82 7.80
N PHE A 121 -6.45 -6.05 6.81
CA PHE A 121 -7.00 -6.23 5.47
C PHE A 121 -6.10 -7.18 4.69
N LYS A 122 -6.71 -8.11 3.98
CA LYS A 122 -6.00 -9.02 3.09
C LYS A 122 -6.74 -9.03 1.77
N GLY A 123 -6.05 -8.69 0.70
CA GLY A 123 -6.70 -8.62 -0.59
C GLY A 123 -5.80 -8.97 -1.74
N LYS A 124 -6.41 -9.16 -2.88
CA LYS A 124 -5.69 -9.45 -4.11
C LYS A 124 -5.99 -8.39 -5.14
N LYS A 125 -5.01 -8.09 -5.95
CA LYS A 125 -5.14 -7.06 -6.96
C LYS A 125 -6.20 -7.44 -7.96
N LYS A 126 -7.08 -6.50 -8.23
CA LYS A 126 -8.15 -6.73 -9.17
C LYS A 126 -7.62 -6.59 -10.58
N VAL A 127 -7.90 -7.59 -11.40
CA VAL A 127 -7.44 -7.58 -12.76
C VAL A 127 -8.39 -6.75 -13.61
N SER A 128 -7.84 -5.91 -14.46
CA SER A 128 -8.65 -5.12 -15.34
C SER A 128 -9.29 -6.01 -16.38
N SER A 129 -10.59 -5.86 -16.57
CA SER A 129 -11.29 -6.68 -17.52
C SER A 129 -11.57 -5.98 -18.83
N LYS A 130 -11.11 -4.79 -19.02
CA LYS A 130 -11.45 -4.09 -20.20
C LYS A 130 -10.82 -4.65 -21.45
N ILE A 131 -9.91 -5.53 -21.33
CA ILE A 131 -9.33 -6.07 -22.47
C ILE A 131 -10.18 -7.00 -23.19
N LEU A 132 -11.20 -7.42 -22.62
CA LEU A 132 -12.03 -8.42 -23.22
C LEU A 132 -12.80 -8.02 -24.41
N ASN A 133 -12.68 -6.89 -24.87
CA ASN A 133 -13.40 -6.55 -26.10
C ASN A 133 -12.62 -6.77 -27.32
#